data_ff2c90c0b28afcbfd4a735d316ad4e31
#
_entry.id   ff2c90c0b28afcbfd4a735d316ad4e31
#
_cell.length_a   1.000
_cell.length_b   1.000
_cell.length_c   1.000
_cell.angle_alpha   90.00
_cell.angle_beta   90.00
_cell.angle_gamma   90.00
#
_symmetry.space_group_name_H-M   'P 1'
#
loop_
_entity.id
_entity.type
_entity.pdbx_description
1 polymer ?
#
loop_
_entity_poly.entity_id
_entity_poly.type
_entity_poly.pdbx_seq_one_letter_code
_entity_poly.pdbx_strand_id
1 'polypeptide(L)'
;MKEFIFKAYSDDGSVIEDSVQAESQREAAAEIFARELHLIHLEEKKEPASLFSWSRPFSSRQKLALFAEEWASLLDAGLTMTDSISLLEKQMDKKERALLSSIRKTISTGHGVGESFERARCFPPFFLSLLSVGELSGTLPEELHRLSRYYLKEDHFIKSIEGALAYPLFVTFFALCLFIVILTFILPSFALLFDSLSIPFPPAASLALALGLWLKDYGLYLAGALLFSITGAILFFYSKQGREMGHSLLYRSRFYRRLLLVRFCAALSALLESGRTLSESLRDSRDVLGNRNAQRALSFVADHLERGEDFPDVLERSGFSLPLVHHLCRVGMESGELPRFLRQAEEILTHETERKIRRFRAILEPSLLLFTGAVTALMVFSVMLPVFQAAGAHMG
;
A
#
# COMPACT_ATOMS: atom_id res chain seq x y z
N MET A 1 -27.83 -9.00 -3.26
CA MET A 1 -28.96 -8.06 -3.19
C MET A 1 -28.46 -6.66 -3.48
N LYS A 2 -29.14 -5.92 -4.35
CA LYS A 2 -28.80 -4.53 -4.70
C LYS A 2 -29.76 -3.60 -3.98
N GLU A 3 -29.30 -2.41 -3.55
CA GLU A 3 -30.14 -1.41 -2.92
C GLU A 3 -30.67 -0.45 -3.99
N PHE A 4 -31.99 -0.26 -4.04
CA PHE A 4 -32.67 0.65 -4.95
C PHE A 4 -33.30 1.79 -4.13
N ILE A 5 -33.04 3.03 -4.52
CA ILE A 5 -33.71 4.21 -3.96
C ILE A 5 -34.93 4.48 -4.81
N PHE A 6 -36.08 4.66 -4.19
CA PHE A 6 -37.29 4.97 -4.88
C PHE A 6 -37.98 6.23 -4.33
N LYS A 7 -38.72 6.92 -5.22
CA LYS A 7 -39.69 7.94 -4.90
C LYS A 7 -41.07 7.43 -5.31
N ALA A 8 -41.99 7.46 -4.42
CA ALA A 8 -43.37 7.00 -4.66
C ALA A 8 -44.40 7.93 -4.00
N TYR A 9 -45.59 7.97 -4.57
CA TYR A 9 -46.75 8.60 -3.92
C TYR A 9 -47.44 7.59 -3.02
N SER A 10 -47.79 8.04 -1.81
CA SER A 10 -48.76 7.35 -0.95
C SER A 10 -50.20 7.78 -1.31
N ASP A 11 -51.21 7.00 -0.94
CA ASP A 11 -52.62 7.29 -1.23
C ASP A 11 -53.11 8.61 -0.60
N ASP A 12 -52.39 9.14 0.36
CA ASP A 12 -52.65 10.46 0.97
C ASP A 12 -52.03 11.63 0.17
N GLY A 13 -51.36 11.38 -0.95
CA GLY A 13 -50.73 12.37 -1.81
C GLY A 13 -49.35 12.83 -1.35
N SER A 14 -48.77 12.23 -0.31
CA SER A 14 -47.43 12.54 0.15
C SER A 14 -46.37 11.81 -0.69
N VAL A 15 -45.21 12.46 -0.95
CA VAL A 15 -44.08 11.85 -1.62
C VAL A 15 -43.20 11.21 -0.58
N ILE A 16 -42.97 9.89 -0.72
CA ILE A 16 -42.09 9.10 0.14
C ILE A 16 -40.82 8.80 -0.63
N GLU A 17 -39.68 9.09 -0.05
CA GLU A 17 -38.36 8.64 -0.52
C GLU A 17 -37.81 7.59 0.47
N ASP A 18 -37.62 6.35 0.00
CA ASP A 18 -37.10 5.25 0.82
C ASP A 18 -36.23 4.33 -0.02
N SER A 19 -35.62 3.31 0.58
CA SER A 19 -34.81 2.33 -0.12
C SER A 19 -35.35 0.91 0.06
N VAL A 20 -35.19 0.08 -0.98
CA VAL A 20 -35.58 -1.34 -1.00
C VAL A 20 -34.41 -2.19 -1.48
N GLN A 21 -34.23 -3.36 -0.89
CA GLN A 21 -33.21 -4.33 -1.30
C GLN A 21 -33.82 -5.42 -2.17
N ALA A 22 -33.35 -5.55 -3.42
CA ALA A 22 -33.82 -6.55 -4.36
C ALA A 22 -32.65 -7.06 -5.25
N GLU A 23 -32.84 -8.19 -5.90
CA GLU A 23 -31.83 -8.69 -6.84
C GLU A 23 -31.94 -8.03 -8.23
N SER A 24 -33.13 -7.53 -8.57
CA SER A 24 -33.38 -6.87 -9.85
C SER A 24 -34.33 -5.67 -9.68
N GLN A 25 -34.29 -4.75 -10.64
CA GLN A 25 -35.16 -3.59 -10.70
C GLN A 25 -36.66 -3.96 -10.77
N ARG A 26 -36.97 -5.12 -11.38
CA ARG A 26 -38.35 -5.64 -11.46
C ARG A 26 -38.85 -6.13 -10.10
N GLU A 27 -38.00 -6.79 -9.34
CA GLU A 27 -38.32 -7.27 -8.00
C GLU A 27 -38.48 -6.09 -7.02
N ALA A 28 -37.60 -5.10 -7.09
CA ALA A 28 -37.74 -3.85 -6.33
C ALA A 28 -39.07 -3.14 -6.63
N ALA A 29 -39.46 -3.03 -7.89
CA ALA A 29 -40.72 -2.44 -8.29
C ALA A 29 -41.91 -3.25 -7.77
N ALA A 30 -41.86 -4.59 -7.86
CA ALA A 30 -42.94 -5.45 -7.34
C ALA A 30 -43.14 -5.29 -5.81
N GLU A 31 -42.03 -5.19 -5.08
CA GLU A 31 -42.09 -4.96 -3.62
C GLU A 31 -42.67 -3.58 -3.25
N ILE A 32 -42.33 -2.54 -4.03
CA ILE A 32 -42.88 -1.19 -3.83
C ILE A 32 -44.38 -1.17 -4.14
N PHE A 33 -44.84 -1.84 -5.22
CA PHE A 33 -46.25 -1.99 -5.52
C PHE A 33 -47.01 -2.79 -4.47
N ALA A 34 -46.37 -3.81 -3.87
CA ALA A 34 -46.99 -4.58 -2.76
C ALA A 34 -47.19 -3.74 -1.48
N ARG A 35 -46.51 -2.61 -1.36
CA ARG A 35 -46.68 -1.63 -0.25
C ARG A 35 -47.73 -0.56 -0.55
N GLU A 36 -48.52 -0.75 -1.63
CA GLU A 36 -49.58 0.20 -2.09
C GLU A 36 -49.03 1.60 -2.40
N LEU A 37 -47.77 1.68 -2.88
CA LEU A 37 -47.11 2.92 -3.25
C LEU A 37 -47.04 3.07 -4.78
N HIS A 38 -47.39 4.26 -5.27
CA HIS A 38 -47.32 4.59 -6.70
C HIS A 38 -45.90 5.07 -7.06
N LEU A 39 -45.12 4.23 -7.73
CA LEU A 39 -43.74 4.47 -8.10
C LEU A 39 -43.62 5.64 -9.09
N ILE A 40 -42.81 6.66 -8.71
CA ILE A 40 -42.47 7.80 -9.58
C ILE A 40 -41.13 7.55 -10.22
N HIS A 41 -40.13 7.14 -9.41
CA HIS A 41 -38.76 6.99 -9.85
C HIS A 41 -38.08 5.86 -9.07
N LEU A 42 -37.30 5.05 -9.77
CA LEU A 42 -36.54 3.93 -9.20
C LEU A 42 -35.14 3.91 -9.81
N GLU A 43 -34.15 4.16 -8.99
CA GLU A 43 -32.75 4.09 -9.41
C GLU A 43 -31.98 3.07 -8.55
N GLU A 44 -31.12 2.29 -9.22
CA GLU A 44 -30.12 1.50 -8.52
C GLU A 44 -29.15 2.46 -7.82
N LYS A 45 -29.07 2.41 -6.50
CA LYS A 45 -28.08 3.14 -5.73
C LYS A 45 -26.67 2.67 -6.16
N LYS A 46 -26.17 3.27 -7.21
CA LYS A 46 -24.76 3.13 -7.57
C LYS A 46 -23.98 3.80 -6.45
N GLU A 47 -23.31 3.01 -5.61
CA GLU A 47 -22.27 3.60 -4.75
C GLU A 47 -21.39 4.44 -5.67
N PRO A 48 -21.22 5.73 -5.43
CA PRO A 48 -20.28 6.51 -6.19
C PRO A 48 -18.94 5.80 -6.03
N ALA A 49 -18.40 5.28 -7.13
CA ALA A 49 -17.01 4.89 -7.17
C ALA A 49 -16.24 6.17 -6.84
N SER A 50 -15.98 6.42 -5.56
CA SER A 50 -15.29 7.60 -5.10
C SER A 50 -13.89 7.50 -5.66
N LEU A 51 -13.62 8.25 -6.73
CA LEU A 51 -12.29 8.51 -7.28
C LEU A 51 -11.36 9.13 -6.23
N PHE A 52 -11.90 9.51 -5.07
CA PHE A 52 -11.22 10.05 -3.90
C PHE A 52 -11.51 9.19 -2.66
N SER A 53 -10.87 8.02 -2.58
CA SER A 53 -10.80 7.20 -1.37
C SER A 53 -9.89 7.83 -0.29
N TRP A 54 -9.96 9.12 -0.06
CA TRP A 54 -9.05 9.84 0.83
C TRP A 54 -9.51 9.89 2.29
N SER A 55 -10.45 9.06 2.70
CA SER A 55 -10.73 8.93 4.13
C SER A 55 -11.64 7.74 4.45
N ARG A 56 -11.16 6.51 4.25
CA ARG A 56 -11.74 5.40 5.00
C ARG A 56 -11.29 5.57 6.45
N PRO A 57 -12.24 5.63 7.41
CA PRO A 57 -11.88 5.52 8.82
C PRO A 57 -11.01 4.27 9.00
N PHE A 58 -10.01 4.33 9.86
CA PHE A 58 -9.10 3.21 10.11
C PHE A 58 -8.30 2.69 8.90
N SER A 59 -7.95 3.56 7.95
CA SER A 59 -7.12 3.16 6.80
C SER A 59 -5.62 3.06 7.12
N SER A 60 -5.15 3.73 8.19
CA SER A 60 -3.75 3.71 8.63
C SER A 60 -3.48 2.52 9.54
N ARG A 61 -2.37 1.78 9.29
CA ARG A 61 -1.90 0.68 10.15
C ARG A 61 -1.67 1.13 11.58
N GLN A 62 -1.05 2.30 11.74
CA GLN A 62 -0.80 2.89 13.06
C GLN A 62 -2.11 3.17 13.81
N LYS A 63 -3.13 3.72 13.14
CA LYS A 63 -4.44 3.96 13.75
C LYS A 63 -5.12 2.65 14.15
N LEU A 64 -5.08 1.61 13.30
CA LEU A 64 -5.61 0.28 13.64
C LEU A 64 -4.90 -0.33 14.86
N ALA A 65 -3.58 -0.20 14.91
CA ALA A 65 -2.79 -0.72 16.01
C ALA A 65 -3.15 -0.03 17.33
N LEU A 66 -3.18 1.30 17.34
CA LEU A 66 -3.52 2.09 18.54
C LEU A 66 -4.96 1.81 18.99
N PHE A 67 -5.90 1.77 18.04
CA PHE A 67 -7.29 1.43 18.33
C PHE A 67 -7.43 0.06 18.99
N ALA A 68 -6.74 -0.96 18.44
CA ALA A 68 -6.75 -2.30 19.00
C ALA A 68 -6.14 -2.35 20.40
N GLU A 69 -5.01 -1.64 20.64
CA GLU A 69 -4.34 -1.60 21.92
C GLU A 69 -5.17 -0.90 23.00
N GLU A 70 -5.72 0.27 22.67
CA GLU A 70 -6.58 1.01 23.59
C GLU A 70 -7.83 0.21 23.94
N TRP A 71 -8.43 -0.45 22.94
CA TRP A 71 -9.61 -1.27 23.16
C TRP A 71 -9.30 -2.49 24.04
N ALA A 72 -8.22 -3.20 23.75
CA ALA A 72 -7.74 -4.32 24.59
C ALA A 72 -7.56 -3.88 26.04
N SER A 73 -6.85 -2.77 26.25
CA SER A 73 -6.57 -2.23 27.60
C SER A 73 -7.84 -1.88 28.38
N LEU A 74 -8.87 -1.38 27.69
CA LEU A 74 -10.16 -1.09 28.34
C LEU A 74 -10.92 -2.36 28.73
N LEU A 75 -10.86 -3.40 27.90
CA LEU A 75 -11.46 -4.70 28.19
C LEU A 75 -10.70 -5.42 29.32
N ASP A 76 -9.35 -5.36 29.35
CA ASP A 76 -8.52 -5.89 30.45
C ASP A 76 -8.80 -5.19 31.77
N ALA A 77 -9.16 -3.89 31.73
CA ALA A 77 -9.61 -3.15 32.91
C ALA A 77 -11.03 -3.54 33.38
N GLY A 78 -11.68 -4.50 32.70
CA GLY A 78 -13.01 -5.02 33.06
C GLY A 78 -14.20 -4.20 32.55
N LEU A 79 -13.99 -3.28 31.61
CA LEU A 79 -15.10 -2.55 31.00
C LEU A 79 -15.90 -3.48 30.08
N THR A 80 -17.20 -3.21 29.99
CA THR A 80 -18.05 -3.93 29.04
C THR A 80 -17.68 -3.56 27.59
N MET A 81 -18.06 -4.39 26.63
CA MET A 81 -17.85 -4.15 25.20
C MET A 81 -18.43 -2.80 24.75
N THR A 82 -19.65 -2.49 25.19
CA THR A 82 -20.35 -1.26 24.83
C THR A 82 -19.74 -0.02 25.48
N ASP A 83 -19.29 -0.14 26.75
CA ASP A 83 -18.67 0.98 27.48
C ASP A 83 -17.28 1.29 26.92
N SER A 84 -16.49 0.27 26.61
CA SER A 84 -15.16 0.44 26.01
C SER A 84 -15.24 1.14 24.65
N ILE A 85 -16.15 0.72 23.76
CA ILE A 85 -16.36 1.40 22.48
C ILE A 85 -16.87 2.83 22.68
N SER A 86 -17.76 3.08 23.65
CA SER A 86 -18.25 4.43 23.97
C SER A 86 -17.14 5.38 24.44
N LEU A 87 -16.13 4.88 25.17
CA LEU A 87 -14.95 5.66 25.55
C LEU A 87 -14.07 5.97 24.35
N LEU A 88 -13.81 4.98 23.49
CA LEU A 88 -13.04 5.16 22.26
C LEU A 88 -13.69 6.18 21.30
N GLU A 89 -15.03 6.16 21.18
CA GLU A 89 -15.79 7.13 20.39
C GLU A 89 -15.43 8.58 20.74
N LYS A 90 -15.20 8.90 22.03
CA LYS A 90 -14.93 10.27 22.49
C LYS A 90 -13.57 10.80 22.03
N GLN A 91 -12.62 9.92 21.78
CA GLN A 91 -11.26 10.26 21.36
C GLN A 91 -11.08 10.33 19.84
N MET A 92 -12.07 9.81 19.10
CA MET A 92 -11.99 9.63 17.66
C MET A 92 -12.48 10.86 16.87
N ASP A 93 -11.98 11.01 15.65
CA ASP A 93 -12.42 11.99 14.67
C ASP A 93 -13.92 11.83 14.33
N LYS A 94 -14.57 12.87 13.84
CA LYS A 94 -16.03 12.88 13.54
C LYS A 94 -16.50 11.67 12.72
N LYS A 95 -15.71 11.24 11.73
CA LYS A 95 -16.04 10.09 10.85
C LYS A 95 -15.86 8.76 11.57
N GLU A 96 -14.79 8.59 12.30
CA GLU A 96 -14.48 7.39 13.10
C GLU A 96 -15.50 7.24 14.23
N ARG A 97 -15.84 8.34 14.88
CA ARG A 97 -16.90 8.38 15.93
C ARG A 97 -18.25 7.92 15.40
N ALA A 98 -18.68 8.42 14.24
CA ALA A 98 -19.95 8.02 13.63
C ALA A 98 -19.95 6.51 13.29
N LEU A 99 -18.83 6.00 12.80
CA LEU A 99 -18.65 4.57 12.50
C LEU A 99 -18.75 3.73 13.79
N LEU A 100 -17.95 4.05 14.82
CA LEU A 100 -17.95 3.32 16.09
C LEU A 100 -19.32 3.40 16.79
N SER A 101 -20.00 4.54 16.73
CA SER A 101 -21.36 4.69 17.24
C SER A 101 -22.35 3.74 16.55
N SER A 102 -22.25 3.56 15.23
CA SER A 102 -23.05 2.60 14.48
C SER A 102 -22.74 1.15 14.88
N ILE A 103 -21.46 0.81 15.04
CA ILE A 103 -21.02 -0.52 15.50
C ILE A 103 -21.54 -0.80 16.91
N ARG A 104 -21.35 0.14 17.84
CA ARG A 104 -21.86 0.02 19.21
C ARG A 104 -23.38 -0.20 19.25
N LYS A 105 -24.14 0.53 18.42
CA LYS A 105 -25.59 0.34 18.30
C LYS A 105 -25.93 -1.08 17.83
N THR A 106 -25.20 -1.62 16.84
CA THR A 106 -25.41 -2.98 16.33
C THR A 106 -25.11 -4.03 17.41
N ILE A 107 -24.02 -3.85 18.16
CA ILE A 107 -23.70 -4.73 19.30
C ILE A 107 -24.77 -4.65 20.39
N SER A 108 -25.27 -3.45 20.71
CA SER A 108 -26.32 -3.28 21.74
C SER A 108 -27.67 -3.88 21.34
N THR A 109 -27.89 -4.16 20.04
CA THR A 109 -29.07 -4.89 19.55
C THR A 109 -28.89 -6.42 19.54
N GLY A 110 -27.78 -6.92 20.08
CA GLY A 110 -27.54 -8.36 20.28
C GLY A 110 -26.77 -9.03 19.13
N HIS A 111 -26.24 -8.27 18.16
CA HIS A 111 -25.36 -8.84 17.13
C HIS A 111 -23.96 -9.06 17.69
N GLY A 112 -23.27 -10.06 17.13
CA GLY A 112 -21.89 -10.33 17.48
C GLY A 112 -20.95 -9.18 17.14
N VAL A 113 -19.83 -9.10 17.86
CA VAL A 113 -18.81 -8.07 17.66
C VAL A 113 -18.22 -8.19 16.27
N GLY A 114 -17.77 -9.39 15.88
CA GLY A 114 -17.22 -9.66 14.55
C GLY A 114 -18.16 -9.26 13.43
N GLU A 115 -19.45 -9.67 13.53
CA GLU A 115 -20.48 -9.32 12.57
C GLU A 115 -20.73 -7.80 12.48
N SER A 116 -20.74 -7.10 13.63
CA SER A 116 -20.94 -5.66 13.68
C SER A 116 -19.83 -4.87 13.01
N PHE A 117 -18.58 -5.32 13.16
CA PHE A 117 -17.43 -4.73 12.49
C PHE A 117 -17.38 -5.08 10.99
N GLU A 118 -17.78 -6.29 10.60
CA GLU A 118 -17.85 -6.70 9.20
C GLU A 118 -18.87 -5.87 8.41
N ARG A 119 -20.07 -5.64 9.00
CA ARG A 119 -21.12 -4.78 8.41
C ARG A 119 -20.61 -3.35 8.16
N ALA A 120 -19.70 -2.85 8.95
CA ALA A 120 -19.09 -1.54 8.78
C ALA A 120 -18.21 -1.40 7.54
N ARG A 121 -17.74 -2.51 6.93
CA ARG A 121 -16.94 -2.59 5.70
C ARG A 121 -15.70 -1.67 5.64
N CYS A 122 -15.19 -1.26 6.79
CA CYS A 122 -14.07 -0.34 6.90
C CYS A 122 -12.79 -1.01 7.42
N PHE A 123 -12.91 -2.18 8.02
CA PHE A 123 -11.79 -2.90 8.63
C PHE A 123 -11.20 -3.94 7.67
N PRO A 124 -9.88 -4.18 7.77
CA PRO A 124 -9.23 -5.22 6.96
C PRO A 124 -9.75 -6.63 7.31
N PRO A 125 -9.79 -7.56 6.35
CA PRO A 125 -10.25 -8.94 6.61
C PRO A 125 -9.49 -9.63 7.74
N PHE A 126 -8.18 -9.43 7.83
CA PHE A 126 -7.36 -9.98 8.92
C PHE A 126 -7.77 -9.46 10.31
N PHE A 127 -8.12 -8.17 10.41
CA PHE A 127 -8.64 -7.60 11.65
C PHE A 127 -9.94 -8.29 12.06
N LEU A 128 -10.86 -8.46 11.12
CA LEU A 128 -12.16 -9.11 11.33
C LEU A 128 -12.01 -10.58 11.71
N SER A 129 -11.05 -11.27 11.10
CA SER A 129 -10.74 -12.67 11.37
C SER A 129 -10.33 -12.91 12.83
N LEU A 130 -9.35 -12.14 13.34
CA LEU A 130 -8.91 -12.26 14.73
C LEU A 130 -9.97 -11.75 15.71
N LEU A 131 -10.71 -10.70 15.35
CA LEU A 131 -11.82 -10.22 16.17
C LEU A 131 -12.90 -11.29 16.38
N SER A 132 -13.27 -12.01 15.31
CA SER A 132 -14.24 -13.08 15.36
C SER A 132 -13.74 -14.27 16.19
N VAL A 133 -12.44 -14.60 16.09
CA VAL A 133 -11.83 -15.65 16.93
C VAL A 133 -11.89 -15.26 18.40
N GLY A 134 -11.46 -14.06 18.75
CA GLY A 134 -11.47 -13.56 20.12
C GLY A 134 -12.86 -13.51 20.73
N GLU A 135 -13.89 -13.20 19.93
CA GLU A 135 -15.29 -13.25 20.36
C GLU A 135 -15.75 -14.68 20.64
N LEU A 136 -15.48 -15.62 19.73
CA LEU A 136 -15.92 -17.02 19.86
C LEU A 136 -15.20 -17.76 20.99
N SER A 137 -13.93 -17.46 21.22
CA SER A 137 -13.12 -18.08 22.28
C SER A 137 -13.22 -17.37 23.64
N GLY A 138 -13.80 -16.16 23.67
CA GLY A 138 -13.83 -15.32 24.88
C GLY A 138 -12.48 -14.67 25.22
N THR A 139 -11.53 -14.69 24.27
CA THR A 139 -10.15 -14.13 24.42
C THR A 139 -9.97 -12.85 23.61
N LEU A 140 -11.00 -12.02 23.55
CA LEU A 140 -10.99 -10.83 22.72
C LEU A 140 -9.88 -9.82 23.08
N PRO A 141 -9.56 -9.54 24.37
CA PRO A 141 -8.45 -8.66 24.71
C PRO A 141 -7.11 -9.16 24.17
N GLU A 142 -6.83 -10.44 24.31
CA GLU A 142 -5.59 -11.07 23.83
C GLU A 142 -5.45 -10.94 22.30
N GLU A 143 -6.54 -11.16 21.56
CA GLU A 143 -6.55 -11.04 20.10
C GLU A 143 -6.41 -9.59 19.65
N LEU A 144 -6.97 -8.64 20.37
CA LEU A 144 -6.79 -7.20 20.12
C LEU A 144 -5.33 -6.78 20.36
N HIS A 145 -4.68 -7.25 21.43
CA HIS A 145 -3.25 -7.03 21.66
C HIS A 145 -2.40 -7.67 20.55
N ARG A 146 -2.80 -8.82 20.02
CA ARG A 146 -2.14 -9.48 18.88
C ARG A 146 -2.28 -8.66 17.61
N LEU A 147 -3.47 -8.13 17.33
CA LEU A 147 -3.73 -7.20 16.23
C LEU A 147 -2.88 -5.93 16.34
N SER A 148 -2.82 -5.33 17.53
CA SER A 148 -1.98 -4.16 17.78
C SER A 148 -0.52 -4.45 17.44
N ARG A 149 0.05 -5.51 18.00
CA ARG A 149 1.44 -5.91 17.73
C ARG A 149 1.71 -6.16 16.25
N TYR A 150 0.78 -6.83 15.55
CA TYR A 150 0.89 -7.08 14.12
C TYR A 150 0.94 -5.78 13.31
N TYR A 151 -0.03 -4.89 13.51
CA TYR A 151 -0.10 -3.63 12.76
C TYR A 151 1.02 -2.65 13.12
N LEU A 152 1.50 -2.62 14.37
CA LEU A 152 2.69 -1.85 14.76
C LEU A 152 3.93 -2.34 14.04
N LYS A 153 4.18 -3.65 14.03
CA LYS A 153 5.32 -4.23 13.30
C LYS A 153 5.24 -3.93 11.81
N GLU A 154 4.07 -4.08 11.19
CA GLU A 154 3.87 -3.77 9.78
C GLU A 154 4.09 -2.28 9.48
N ASP A 155 3.59 -1.37 10.33
CA ASP A 155 3.79 0.07 10.20
C ASP A 155 5.27 0.45 10.32
N HIS A 156 5.95 -0.06 11.34
CA HIS A 156 7.40 0.14 11.53
C HIS A 156 8.20 -0.36 10.32
N PHE A 157 7.87 -1.53 9.80
CA PHE A 157 8.56 -2.10 8.65
C PHE A 157 8.39 -1.23 7.39
N ILE A 158 7.18 -0.79 7.09
CA ILE A 158 6.92 0.10 5.95
C ILE A 158 7.59 1.46 6.13
N LYS A 159 7.48 2.07 7.31
CA LYS A 159 8.13 3.36 7.62
C LYS A 159 9.66 3.29 7.53
N SER A 160 10.25 2.15 7.89
CA SER A 160 11.70 1.95 7.74
C SER A 160 12.13 1.95 6.26
N ILE A 161 11.30 1.39 5.37
CA ILE A 161 11.51 1.41 3.92
C ILE A 161 11.34 2.83 3.37
N GLU A 162 10.25 3.49 3.70
CA GLU A 162 9.94 4.86 3.25
C GLU A 162 11.02 5.85 3.70
N GLY A 163 11.40 5.82 4.98
CA GLY A 163 12.45 6.67 5.53
C GLY A 163 13.81 6.43 4.91
N ALA A 164 14.15 5.18 4.58
CA ALA A 164 15.40 4.86 3.94
C ALA A 164 15.49 5.36 2.48
N LEU A 165 14.36 5.51 1.79
CA LEU A 165 14.28 5.99 0.41
C LEU A 165 14.09 7.51 0.30
N ALA A 166 13.57 8.16 1.33
CA ALA A 166 13.26 9.59 1.30
C ALA A 166 14.50 10.46 1.00
N TYR A 167 15.60 10.25 1.71
CA TYR A 167 16.83 11.02 1.53
C TYR A 167 17.46 10.82 0.12
N PRO A 168 17.67 9.59 -0.39
CA PRO A 168 18.17 9.39 -1.74
C PRO A 168 17.29 10.04 -2.82
N LEU A 169 15.98 9.97 -2.66
CA LEU A 169 15.04 10.56 -3.61
C LEU A 169 15.14 12.07 -3.62
N PHE A 170 15.24 12.68 -2.45
CA PHE A 170 15.43 14.12 -2.29
C PHE A 170 16.73 14.59 -2.93
N VAL A 171 17.86 13.96 -2.58
CA VAL A 171 19.18 14.34 -3.13
C VAL A 171 19.24 14.15 -4.65
N THR A 172 18.70 13.03 -5.16
CA THR A 172 18.64 12.77 -6.61
C THR A 172 17.80 13.83 -7.32
N PHE A 173 16.66 14.21 -6.75
CA PHE A 173 15.81 15.25 -7.32
C PHE A 173 16.56 16.59 -7.43
N PHE A 174 17.22 17.04 -6.35
CA PHE A 174 17.96 18.31 -6.37
C PHE A 174 19.19 18.24 -7.29
N ALA A 175 19.91 17.11 -7.31
CA ALA A 175 21.04 16.92 -8.25
C ALA A 175 20.56 16.99 -9.71
N LEU A 176 19.41 16.41 -10.03
CA LEU A 176 18.81 16.48 -11.36
C LEU A 176 18.37 17.91 -11.71
N CYS A 177 17.74 18.62 -10.78
CA CYS A 177 17.38 20.03 -10.97
C CYS A 177 18.61 20.90 -11.24
N LEU A 178 19.66 20.74 -10.44
CA LEU A 178 20.92 21.46 -10.64
C LEU A 178 21.54 21.13 -12.00
N PHE A 179 21.56 19.88 -12.39
CA PHE A 179 22.08 19.43 -13.69
C PHE A 179 21.31 20.06 -14.86
N ILE A 180 19.98 20.12 -14.77
CA ILE A 180 19.13 20.78 -15.76
C ILE A 180 19.48 22.28 -15.85
N VAL A 181 19.60 22.98 -14.72
CA VAL A 181 19.98 24.41 -14.70
C VAL A 181 21.35 24.61 -15.35
N ILE A 182 22.32 23.77 -15.05
CA ILE A 182 23.65 23.84 -15.65
C ILE A 182 23.58 23.71 -17.18
N LEU A 183 22.86 22.69 -17.68
CA LEU A 183 22.74 22.45 -19.10
C LEU A 183 21.96 23.52 -19.87
N THR A 184 20.89 24.07 -19.28
CA THR A 184 19.97 25.00 -19.99
C THR A 184 20.35 26.44 -19.88
N PHE A 185 21.04 26.86 -18.82
CA PHE A 185 21.38 28.26 -18.58
C PHE A 185 22.89 28.51 -18.59
N ILE A 186 23.65 27.74 -17.82
CA ILE A 186 25.06 28.02 -17.60
C ILE A 186 25.88 27.66 -18.84
N LEU A 187 25.73 26.48 -19.37
CA LEU A 187 26.50 26.00 -20.49
C LEU A 187 26.31 26.81 -21.78
N PRO A 188 25.07 27.23 -22.18
CA PRO A 188 24.88 28.11 -23.31
C PRO A 188 25.50 29.49 -23.13
N SER A 189 25.50 30.03 -21.91
CA SER A 189 26.14 31.33 -21.63
C SER A 189 27.66 31.27 -21.86
N PHE A 190 28.29 30.15 -21.49
CA PHE A 190 29.70 29.92 -21.81
C PHE A 190 29.94 29.73 -23.30
N ALA A 191 29.05 28.98 -24.01
CA ALA A 191 29.19 28.85 -25.47
C ALA A 191 29.21 30.19 -26.21
N LEU A 192 28.38 31.14 -25.82
CA LEU A 192 28.39 32.49 -26.37
C LEU A 192 29.70 33.27 -26.08
N LEU A 193 30.27 33.08 -24.89
CA LEU A 193 31.59 33.66 -24.55
C LEU A 193 32.71 33.06 -25.42
N PHE A 194 32.71 31.78 -25.65
CA PHE A 194 33.69 31.11 -26.51
C PHE A 194 33.60 31.58 -27.96
N ASP A 195 32.38 31.75 -28.46
CA ASP A 195 32.14 32.26 -29.81
C ASP A 195 32.67 33.69 -29.94
N SER A 196 32.39 34.54 -28.94
CA SER A 196 32.90 35.94 -28.92
C SER A 196 34.42 36.06 -28.87
N LEU A 197 35.10 35.07 -28.31
CA LEU A 197 36.56 34.99 -28.22
C LEU A 197 37.18 34.23 -29.41
N SER A 198 36.39 33.73 -30.37
CA SER A 198 36.80 32.90 -31.49
C SER A 198 37.57 31.62 -31.07
N ILE A 199 37.28 31.08 -29.91
CA ILE A 199 37.88 29.88 -29.36
C ILE A 199 37.00 28.66 -29.65
N PRO A 200 37.55 27.55 -30.22
CA PRO A 200 36.73 26.38 -30.51
C PRO A 200 36.18 25.74 -29.23
N PHE A 201 34.86 25.46 -29.22
CA PHE A 201 34.20 24.86 -28.08
C PHE A 201 34.63 23.37 -27.93
N PRO A 202 34.96 22.87 -26.73
CA PRO A 202 35.44 21.51 -26.55
C PRO A 202 34.44 20.45 -27.02
N PRO A 203 34.84 19.39 -27.72
CA PRO A 203 33.90 18.40 -28.29
C PRO A 203 33.09 17.66 -27.23
N ALA A 204 33.62 17.43 -26.03
CA ALA A 204 32.89 16.83 -24.92
C ALA A 204 31.77 17.79 -24.38
N ALA A 205 32.02 19.10 -24.41
CA ALA A 205 31.05 20.10 -23.98
C ALA A 205 29.99 20.39 -25.06
N SER A 206 30.30 20.20 -26.34
CA SER A 206 29.36 20.39 -27.45
C SER A 206 28.16 19.43 -27.38
N LEU A 207 28.37 18.18 -26.98
CA LEU A 207 27.31 17.20 -26.72
C LEU A 207 26.39 17.64 -25.57
N ALA A 208 26.98 18.11 -24.47
CA ALA A 208 26.22 18.61 -23.33
C ALA A 208 25.46 19.91 -23.69
N LEU A 209 26.06 20.80 -24.49
CA LEU A 209 25.41 21.98 -25.02
C LEU A 209 24.22 21.65 -25.92
N ALA A 210 24.39 20.70 -26.86
CA ALA A 210 23.31 20.25 -27.72
C ALA A 210 22.12 19.67 -26.91
N LEU A 211 22.42 18.87 -25.88
CA LEU A 211 21.46 18.36 -24.93
C LEU A 211 20.75 19.48 -24.15
N GLY A 212 21.50 20.49 -23.70
CA GLY A 212 20.98 21.64 -22.98
C GLY A 212 20.04 22.51 -23.83
N LEU A 213 20.43 22.81 -25.07
CA LEU A 213 19.60 23.54 -26.02
C LEU A 213 18.33 22.74 -26.37
N TRP A 214 18.47 21.44 -26.64
CA TRP A 214 17.33 20.58 -26.87
C TRP A 214 16.38 20.53 -25.66
N LEU A 215 16.92 20.47 -24.46
CA LEU A 215 16.14 20.49 -23.22
C LEU A 215 15.47 21.85 -22.98
N LYS A 216 16.12 22.97 -23.38
CA LYS A 216 15.54 24.31 -23.33
C LYS A 216 14.35 24.45 -24.27
N ASP A 217 14.45 23.93 -25.50
CA ASP A 217 13.41 24.06 -26.53
C ASP A 217 12.27 23.06 -26.30
N TYR A 218 12.57 21.85 -25.89
CA TYR A 218 11.59 20.76 -25.74
C TYR A 218 11.30 20.38 -24.29
N GLY A 219 12.00 20.91 -23.30
CA GLY A 219 11.86 20.52 -21.89
C GLY A 219 10.46 20.70 -21.34
N LEU A 220 9.74 21.75 -21.73
CA LEU A 220 8.36 21.99 -21.32
C LEU A 220 7.41 20.91 -21.91
N TYR A 221 7.62 20.55 -23.17
CA TYR A 221 6.84 19.46 -23.82
C TYR A 221 7.15 18.12 -23.18
N LEU A 222 8.44 17.87 -22.84
CA LEU A 222 8.87 16.67 -22.12
C LEU A 222 8.25 16.60 -20.73
N ALA A 223 8.27 17.70 -19.97
CA ALA A 223 7.63 17.78 -18.67
C ALA A 223 6.11 17.52 -18.76
N GLY A 224 5.46 18.13 -19.76
CA GLY A 224 4.04 17.88 -20.05
C GLY A 224 3.74 16.43 -20.43
N ALA A 225 4.56 15.84 -21.32
CA ALA A 225 4.43 14.43 -21.72
C ALA A 225 4.69 13.47 -20.54
N LEU A 226 5.68 13.77 -19.69
CA LEU A 226 5.95 13.01 -18.48
C LEU A 226 4.77 13.06 -17.50
N LEU A 227 4.24 14.26 -17.27
CA LEU A 227 3.09 14.46 -16.39
C LEU A 227 1.84 13.77 -16.92
N PHE A 228 1.61 13.84 -18.23
CA PHE A 228 0.53 13.11 -18.91
C PHE A 228 0.73 11.59 -18.81
N SER A 229 1.96 11.11 -19.03
CA SER A 229 2.32 9.69 -18.91
C SER A 229 2.14 9.17 -17.47
N ILE A 230 2.58 9.96 -16.45
CA ILE A 230 2.38 9.61 -15.04
C ILE A 230 0.88 9.57 -14.71
N THR A 231 0.13 10.59 -15.12
CA THR A 231 -1.32 10.62 -14.89
C THR A 231 -2.02 9.47 -15.61
N GLY A 232 -1.65 9.21 -16.85
CA GLY A 232 -2.15 8.07 -17.62
C GLY A 232 -1.80 6.72 -16.97
N ALA A 233 -0.57 6.56 -16.49
CA ALA A 233 -0.14 5.38 -15.75
C ALA A 233 -0.94 5.21 -14.46
N ILE A 234 -1.12 6.27 -13.69
CA ILE A 234 -1.94 6.26 -12.46
C ILE A 234 -3.37 5.81 -12.80
N LEU A 235 -4.02 6.43 -13.78
CA LEU A 235 -5.37 6.06 -14.22
C LEU A 235 -5.43 4.62 -14.74
N PHE A 236 -4.41 4.18 -15.49
CA PHE A 236 -4.29 2.81 -15.97
C PHE A 236 -4.20 1.82 -14.80
N PHE A 237 -3.37 2.08 -13.79
CA PHE A 237 -3.25 1.22 -12.60
C PHE A 237 -4.51 1.24 -11.71
N TYR A 238 -5.37 2.25 -11.83
CA TYR A 238 -6.70 2.21 -11.22
C TYR A 238 -7.68 1.31 -11.98
N SER A 239 -7.45 1.01 -13.26
CA SER A 239 -8.28 0.09 -14.04
C SER A 239 -8.08 -1.37 -13.56
N LYS A 240 -9.09 -2.24 -13.81
CA LYS A 240 -8.99 -3.68 -13.46
C LYS A 240 -7.78 -4.35 -14.13
N GLN A 241 -7.56 -4.06 -15.43
CA GLN A 241 -6.46 -4.63 -16.23
C GLN A 241 -5.09 -4.11 -15.77
N GLY A 242 -4.97 -2.80 -15.50
CA GLY A 242 -3.73 -2.20 -15.00
C GLY A 242 -3.33 -2.73 -13.62
N ARG A 243 -4.29 -2.96 -12.73
CA ARG A 243 -4.04 -3.60 -11.43
C ARG A 243 -3.51 -5.03 -11.60
N GLU A 244 -4.10 -5.83 -12.48
CA GLU A 244 -3.62 -7.20 -12.72
C GLU A 244 -2.20 -7.22 -13.28
N MET A 245 -1.91 -6.36 -14.25
CA MET A 245 -0.58 -6.24 -14.81
C MET A 245 0.44 -5.72 -13.78
N GLY A 246 0.08 -4.72 -12.98
CA GLY A 246 0.89 -4.21 -11.87
C GLY A 246 1.19 -5.28 -10.82
N HIS A 247 0.18 -6.04 -10.41
CA HIS A 247 0.35 -7.15 -9.48
C HIS A 247 1.30 -8.24 -10.03
N SER A 248 1.21 -8.54 -11.32
CA SER A 248 2.07 -9.53 -11.98
C SER A 248 3.51 -9.02 -12.12
N LEU A 249 3.69 -7.77 -12.54
CA LEU A 249 5.01 -7.15 -12.69
C LEU A 249 5.75 -7.05 -11.34
N LEU A 250 5.07 -6.56 -10.31
CA LEU A 250 5.62 -6.47 -8.97
C LEU A 250 5.96 -7.85 -8.39
N TYR A 251 5.09 -8.84 -8.60
CA TYR A 251 5.31 -10.21 -8.12
C TYR A 251 6.55 -10.87 -8.74
N ARG A 252 6.96 -10.47 -9.95
CA ARG A 252 8.20 -10.92 -10.59
C ARG A 252 9.46 -10.46 -9.84
N SER A 253 9.38 -9.34 -9.10
CA SER A 253 10.47 -8.83 -8.28
C SER A 253 10.70 -9.73 -7.06
N ARG A 254 11.93 -10.24 -6.91
CA ARG A 254 12.35 -11.01 -5.72
C ARG A 254 12.23 -10.20 -4.43
N PHE A 255 12.43 -8.90 -4.51
CA PHE A 255 12.29 -8.00 -3.36
C PHE A 255 10.83 -7.91 -2.90
N TYR A 256 9.91 -7.67 -3.84
CA TYR A 256 8.49 -7.57 -3.52
C TYR A 256 7.91 -8.89 -2.99
N ARG A 257 8.32 -10.04 -3.54
CA ARG A 257 7.91 -11.35 -3.01
C ARG A 257 8.36 -11.56 -1.56
N ARG A 258 9.55 -11.06 -1.18
CA ARG A 258 9.99 -11.10 0.22
C ARG A 258 9.09 -10.27 1.13
N LEU A 259 8.68 -9.07 0.71
CA LEU A 259 7.73 -8.25 1.46
C LEU A 259 6.40 -8.99 1.70
N LEU A 260 5.90 -9.67 0.66
CA LEU A 260 4.68 -10.47 0.78
C LEU A 260 4.88 -11.67 1.72
N LEU A 261 6.05 -12.32 1.69
CA LEU A 261 6.37 -13.44 2.60
C LEU A 261 6.49 -12.99 4.06
N VAL A 262 7.08 -11.82 4.34
CA VAL A 262 7.08 -11.24 5.70
C VAL A 262 5.65 -11.09 6.21
N ARG A 263 4.77 -10.48 5.42
CA ARG A 263 3.34 -10.32 5.78
C ARG A 263 2.63 -11.65 5.97
N PHE A 264 2.89 -12.60 5.08
CA PHE A 264 2.32 -13.94 5.15
C PHE A 264 2.73 -14.66 6.43
N CYS A 265 4.03 -14.72 6.73
CA CYS A 265 4.54 -15.39 7.93
C CYS A 265 3.99 -14.74 9.21
N ALA A 266 3.93 -13.39 9.25
CA ALA A 266 3.37 -12.66 10.37
C ALA A 266 1.87 -12.93 10.58
N ALA A 267 1.08 -12.91 9.50
CA ALA A 267 -0.35 -13.17 9.56
C ALA A 267 -0.66 -14.63 9.91
N LEU A 268 0.04 -15.56 9.25
CA LEU A 268 -0.16 -16.98 9.48
C LEU A 268 0.23 -17.39 10.91
N SER A 269 1.36 -16.88 11.43
CA SER A 269 1.74 -17.16 12.83
C SER A 269 0.71 -16.63 13.82
N ALA A 270 0.20 -15.40 13.61
CA ALA A 270 -0.80 -14.79 14.49
C ALA A 270 -2.12 -15.57 14.51
N LEU A 271 -2.59 -16.04 13.33
CA LEU A 271 -3.82 -16.85 13.22
C LEU A 271 -3.68 -18.23 13.84
N LEU A 272 -2.53 -18.87 13.66
CA LEU A 272 -2.26 -20.18 14.30
C LEU A 272 -2.15 -20.05 15.83
N GLU A 273 -1.54 -18.97 16.33
CA GLU A 273 -1.46 -18.69 17.77
C GLU A 273 -2.82 -18.40 18.41
N SER A 274 -3.80 -17.94 17.62
CA SER A 274 -5.18 -17.79 18.08
C SER A 274 -5.97 -19.10 18.13
N GLY A 275 -5.32 -20.25 17.84
CA GLY A 275 -5.94 -21.56 17.90
C GLY A 275 -6.67 -21.99 16.62
N ARG A 276 -6.56 -21.24 15.53
CA ARG A 276 -7.15 -21.64 14.23
C ARG A 276 -6.39 -22.80 13.60
N THR A 277 -7.09 -23.60 12.84
CA THR A 277 -6.47 -24.64 12.02
C THR A 277 -5.59 -24.06 10.93
N LEU A 278 -4.62 -24.82 10.44
CA LEU A 278 -3.72 -24.38 9.37
C LEU A 278 -4.48 -24.03 8.09
N SER A 279 -5.50 -24.81 7.72
CA SER A 279 -6.32 -24.57 6.53
C SER A 279 -7.11 -23.25 6.61
N GLU A 280 -7.74 -22.97 7.74
CA GLU A 280 -8.45 -21.70 7.99
C GLU A 280 -7.48 -20.52 7.98
N SER A 281 -6.35 -20.65 8.68
CA SER A 281 -5.32 -19.62 8.77
C SER A 281 -4.72 -19.27 7.39
N LEU A 282 -4.54 -20.26 6.51
CA LEU A 282 -4.09 -20.05 5.14
C LEU A 282 -5.13 -19.26 4.30
N ARG A 283 -6.41 -19.58 4.45
CA ARG A 283 -7.49 -18.87 3.74
C ARG A 283 -7.55 -17.39 4.18
N ASP A 284 -7.48 -17.13 5.47
CA ASP A 284 -7.55 -15.78 6.03
C ASP A 284 -6.28 -14.97 5.73
N SER A 285 -5.09 -15.57 5.81
CA SER A 285 -3.82 -14.92 5.50
C SER A 285 -3.69 -14.52 4.02
N ARG A 286 -4.42 -15.20 3.11
CA ARG A 286 -4.48 -14.86 1.68
C ARG A 286 -4.90 -13.41 1.46
N ASP A 287 -5.92 -12.95 2.17
CA ASP A 287 -6.51 -11.63 1.95
C ASP A 287 -5.62 -10.49 2.48
N VAL A 288 -4.67 -10.81 3.38
CA VAL A 288 -3.65 -9.87 3.87
C VAL A 288 -2.67 -9.44 2.78
N LEU A 289 -2.41 -10.30 1.79
CA LEU A 289 -1.32 -10.08 0.84
C LEU A 289 -1.60 -8.98 -0.20
N GLY A 290 -2.86 -8.70 -0.48
CA GLY A 290 -3.24 -7.65 -1.44
C GLY A 290 -2.73 -7.86 -2.87
N ASN A 291 -2.05 -8.98 -3.17
CA ASN A 291 -1.52 -9.32 -4.49
C ASN A 291 -2.18 -10.60 -5.03
N ARG A 292 -2.87 -10.50 -6.17
CA ARG A 292 -3.62 -11.63 -6.75
C ARG A 292 -2.77 -12.88 -7.04
N ASN A 293 -1.52 -12.72 -7.46
CA ASN A 293 -0.66 -13.87 -7.76
C ASN A 293 -0.25 -14.60 -6.48
N ALA A 294 0.07 -13.85 -5.42
CA ALA A 294 0.32 -14.44 -4.11
C ALA A 294 -0.94 -15.11 -3.54
N GLN A 295 -2.10 -14.47 -3.69
CA GLN A 295 -3.39 -15.05 -3.29
C GLN A 295 -3.69 -16.37 -4.02
N ARG A 296 -3.44 -16.44 -5.34
CA ARG A 296 -3.58 -17.69 -6.13
C ARG A 296 -2.61 -18.75 -5.66
N ALA A 297 -1.35 -18.39 -5.37
CA ALA A 297 -0.37 -19.33 -4.82
C ALA A 297 -0.82 -19.92 -3.47
N LEU A 298 -1.36 -19.08 -2.57
CA LEU A 298 -1.89 -19.57 -1.29
C LEU A 298 -3.19 -20.36 -1.44
N SER A 299 -4.06 -20.01 -2.40
CA SER A 299 -5.23 -20.85 -2.71
C SER A 299 -4.81 -22.26 -3.17
N PHE A 300 -3.79 -22.31 -4.05
CA PHE A 300 -3.20 -23.59 -4.46
C PHE A 300 -2.68 -24.39 -3.24
N VAL A 301 -2.00 -23.72 -2.30
CA VAL A 301 -1.51 -24.38 -1.07
C VAL A 301 -2.66 -24.90 -0.23
N ALA A 302 -3.71 -24.11 -0.01
CA ALA A 302 -4.87 -24.51 0.77
C ALA A 302 -5.59 -25.73 0.17
N ASP A 303 -5.80 -25.73 -1.15
CA ASP A 303 -6.48 -26.82 -1.86
C ASP A 303 -5.72 -28.16 -1.80
N HIS A 304 -4.36 -28.12 -1.83
CA HIS A 304 -3.53 -29.32 -1.74
C HIS A 304 -3.38 -29.82 -0.30
N LEU A 305 -3.35 -28.87 0.66
CA LEU A 305 -3.35 -29.21 2.08
C LEU A 305 -4.63 -29.97 2.49
N GLU A 306 -5.80 -29.57 1.95
CA GLU A 306 -7.07 -30.30 2.17
C GLU A 306 -7.08 -31.72 1.59
N ARG A 307 -6.21 -32.00 0.62
CA ARG A 307 -5.98 -33.35 0.08
C ARG A 307 -4.99 -34.19 0.90
N GLY A 308 -4.47 -33.61 2.00
CA GLY A 308 -3.53 -34.29 2.90
C GLY A 308 -2.07 -34.19 2.47
N GLU A 309 -1.73 -33.28 1.52
CA GLU A 309 -0.35 -33.07 1.12
C GLU A 309 0.41 -32.24 2.17
N ASP A 310 1.72 -32.43 2.27
CA ASP A 310 2.56 -31.76 3.26
C ASP A 310 2.70 -30.25 2.98
N PHE A 311 2.43 -29.42 4.00
CA PHE A 311 2.37 -27.97 3.86
C PHE A 311 3.66 -27.33 3.34
N PRO A 312 4.88 -27.60 3.88
CA PRO A 312 6.12 -27.04 3.40
C PRO A 312 6.38 -27.33 1.92
N ASP A 313 6.14 -28.57 1.49
CA ASP A 313 6.40 -29.00 0.11
C ASP A 313 5.42 -28.36 -0.89
N VAL A 314 4.15 -28.25 -0.52
CA VAL A 314 3.15 -27.56 -1.34
C VAL A 314 3.44 -26.07 -1.42
N LEU A 315 3.86 -25.44 -0.31
CA LEU A 315 4.23 -24.03 -0.27
C LEU A 315 5.42 -23.76 -1.20
N GLU A 316 6.43 -24.64 -1.24
CA GLU A 316 7.56 -24.54 -2.17
C GLU A 316 7.12 -24.67 -3.62
N ARG A 317 6.31 -25.70 -3.95
CA ARG A 317 5.76 -25.92 -5.31
C ARG A 317 4.89 -24.76 -5.81
N SER A 318 4.24 -24.06 -4.92
CA SER A 318 3.45 -22.86 -5.27
C SER A 318 4.28 -21.70 -5.85
N GLY A 319 5.62 -21.76 -5.70
CA GLY A 319 6.55 -20.69 -6.06
C GLY A 319 6.46 -19.45 -5.15
N PHE A 320 5.64 -19.52 -4.09
CA PHE A 320 5.53 -18.46 -3.07
C PHE A 320 6.30 -18.84 -1.81
N SER A 321 7.53 -19.31 -1.95
CA SER A 321 8.40 -19.63 -0.84
C SER A 321 9.82 -19.19 -1.09
N LEU A 322 10.63 -19.19 -0.05
CA LEU A 322 12.08 -19.10 -0.07
C LEU A 322 12.65 -20.30 0.69
N PRO A 323 13.88 -20.76 0.38
CA PRO A 323 14.47 -21.92 1.06
C PRO A 323 14.47 -21.81 2.58
N LEU A 324 14.68 -20.61 3.11
CA LEU A 324 14.59 -20.33 4.56
C LEU A 324 13.19 -20.62 5.11
N VAL A 325 12.14 -20.12 4.45
CA VAL A 325 10.75 -20.29 4.90
C VAL A 325 10.36 -21.77 4.83
N HIS A 326 10.70 -22.44 3.72
CA HIS A 326 10.46 -23.87 3.56
C HIS A 326 11.10 -24.68 4.71
N HIS A 327 12.40 -24.44 4.98
CA HIS A 327 13.11 -25.15 6.06
C HIS A 327 12.48 -24.90 7.44
N LEU A 328 12.18 -23.63 7.75
CA LEU A 328 11.57 -23.31 9.06
C LEU A 328 10.13 -23.86 9.18
N CYS A 329 9.35 -23.86 8.10
CA CYS A 329 8.03 -24.49 8.10
C CYS A 329 8.14 -26.01 8.34
N ARG A 330 9.11 -26.69 7.71
CA ARG A 330 9.33 -28.14 7.91
C ARG A 330 9.67 -28.45 9.37
N VAL A 331 10.66 -27.76 9.94
CA VAL A 331 11.01 -27.93 11.35
C VAL A 331 9.83 -27.59 12.26
N GLY A 332 9.07 -26.55 11.94
CA GLY A 332 7.87 -26.17 12.69
C GLY A 332 6.76 -27.21 12.66
N MET A 333 6.55 -27.87 11.52
CA MET A 333 5.57 -28.97 11.39
C MET A 333 6.03 -30.21 12.16
N GLU A 334 7.30 -30.60 12.04
CA GLU A 334 7.87 -31.76 12.74
C GLU A 334 7.89 -31.59 14.27
N SER A 335 8.11 -30.36 14.76
CA SER A 335 8.14 -30.05 16.20
C SER A 335 6.76 -29.71 16.79
N GLY A 336 5.74 -29.48 15.95
CA GLY A 336 4.43 -29.00 16.40
C GLY A 336 4.42 -27.50 16.79
N GLU A 337 5.51 -26.76 16.54
CA GLU A 337 5.69 -25.34 16.89
C GLU A 337 5.66 -24.43 15.67
N LEU A 338 4.88 -24.76 14.63
CA LEU A 338 4.82 -24.01 13.38
C LEU A 338 4.64 -22.47 13.58
N PRO A 339 3.79 -21.96 14.50
CA PRO A 339 3.63 -20.54 14.73
C PRO A 339 4.94 -19.83 15.13
N ARG A 340 5.72 -20.47 16.01
CA ARG A 340 7.02 -19.97 16.48
C ARG A 340 8.04 -19.86 15.34
N PHE A 341 8.12 -20.90 14.49
CA PHE A 341 9.06 -20.91 13.36
C PHE A 341 8.64 -19.95 12.24
N LEU A 342 7.35 -19.73 12.03
CA LEU A 342 6.86 -18.68 11.12
C LEU A 342 7.22 -17.27 11.61
N ARG A 343 7.13 -17.02 12.91
CA ARG A 343 7.58 -15.75 13.52
C ARG A 343 9.07 -15.56 13.35
N GLN A 344 9.86 -16.60 13.55
CA GLN A 344 11.30 -16.56 13.31
C GLN A 344 11.62 -16.28 11.82
N ALA A 345 10.87 -16.89 10.89
CA ALA A 345 11.00 -16.60 9.47
C ALA A 345 10.66 -15.13 9.15
N GLU A 346 9.60 -14.59 9.72
CA GLU A 346 9.20 -13.17 9.60
C GLU A 346 10.34 -12.24 10.06
N GLU A 347 10.91 -12.47 11.24
CA GLU A 347 11.99 -11.66 11.81
C GLU A 347 13.25 -11.70 10.95
N ILE A 348 13.69 -12.88 10.52
CA ILE A 348 14.87 -13.03 9.67
C ILE A 348 14.65 -12.31 8.32
N LEU A 349 13.50 -12.52 7.66
CA LEU A 349 13.19 -11.89 6.39
C LEU A 349 13.08 -10.35 6.50
N THR A 350 12.53 -9.85 7.60
CA THR A 350 12.47 -8.42 7.91
C THR A 350 13.86 -7.83 8.02
N HIS A 351 14.73 -8.41 8.86
CA HIS A 351 16.11 -7.97 9.03
C HIS A 351 16.94 -8.06 7.74
N GLU A 352 16.76 -9.13 6.95
CA GLU A 352 17.43 -9.23 5.65
C GLU A 352 16.99 -8.14 4.67
N THR A 353 15.69 -7.84 4.65
CA THR A 353 15.12 -6.81 3.77
C THR A 353 15.64 -5.43 4.16
N GLU A 354 15.60 -5.08 5.44
CA GLU A 354 16.15 -3.84 5.95
C GLU A 354 17.66 -3.71 5.68
N ARG A 355 18.42 -4.79 5.86
CA ARG A 355 19.85 -4.81 5.56
C ARG A 355 20.13 -4.52 4.09
N LYS A 356 19.32 -5.07 3.16
CA LYS A 356 19.44 -4.78 1.72
C LYS A 356 19.14 -3.31 1.42
N ILE A 357 18.13 -2.74 2.03
CA ILE A 357 17.77 -1.33 1.87
C ILE A 357 18.89 -0.44 2.39
N ARG A 358 19.43 -0.72 3.58
CA ARG A 358 20.57 0.02 4.14
C ARG A 358 21.80 -0.06 3.25
N ARG A 359 22.12 -1.23 2.69
CA ARG A 359 23.24 -1.37 1.72
C ARG A 359 23.00 -0.57 0.43
N PHE A 360 21.77 -0.61 -0.09
CA PHE A 360 21.43 0.17 -1.28
C PHE A 360 21.64 1.67 -1.03
N ARG A 361 21.16 2.18 0.11
CA ARG A 361 21.39 3.57 0.52
C ARG A 361 22.86 3.92 0.64
N ALA A 362 23.65 3.06 1.30
CA ALA A 362 25.10 3.26 1.51
C ALA A 362 25.90 3.31 0.21
N ILE A 363 25.46 2.66 -0.87
CA ILE A 363 26.11 2.72 -2.19
C ILE A 363 25.63 3.95 -2.97
N LEU A 364 24.35 4.29 -2.85
CA LEU A 364 23.74 5.36 -3.62
C LEU A 364 24.29 6.74 -3.26
N GLU A 365 24.60 6.98 -1.98
CA GLU A 365 25.14 8.25 -1.49
C GLU A 365 26.53 8.58 -2.09
N PRO A 366 27.56 7.71 -2.00
CA PRO A 366 28.84 7.95 -2.69
C PRO A 366 28.71 8.05 -4.21
N SER A 367 27.81 7.27 -4.82
CA SER A 367 27.57 7.32 -6.27
C SER A 367 27.04 8.67 -6.72
N LEU A 368 26.11 9.27 -5.96
CA LEU A 368 25.59 10.62 -6.22
C LEU A 368 26.68 11.71 -6.04
N LEU A 369 27.49 11.59 -4.99
CA LEU A 369 28.63 12.51 -4.76
C LEU A 369 29.65 12.43 -5.91
N LEU A 370 30.00 11.22 -6.35
CA LEU A 370 30.89 11.03 -7.50
C LEU A 370 30.28 11.60 -8.78
N PHE A 371 29.00 11.36 -9.02
CA PHE A 371 28.30 11.88 -10.20
C PHE A 371 28.29 13.42 -10.21
N THR A 372 27.88 14.04 -9.11
CA THR A 372 27.84 15.52 -9.00
C THR A 372 29.24 16.12 -9.07
N GLY A 373 30.23 15.50 -8.43
CA GLY A 373 31.65 15.90 -8.50
C GLY A 373 32.21 15.79 -9.92
N ALA A 374 31.92 14.68 -10.63
CA ALA A 374 32.36 14.51 -12.01
C ALA A 374 31.73 15.54 -12.96
N VAL A 375 30.45 15.83 -12.81
CA VAL A 375 29.74 16.87 -13.59
C VAL A 375 30.35 18.25 -13.33
N THR A 376 30.59 18.58 -12.06
CA THR A 376 31.20 19.87 -11.68
C THR A 376 32.64 19.97 -12.20
N ALA A 377 33.45 18.91 -12.07
CA ALA A 377 34.81 18.87 -12.60
C ALA A 377 34.84 19.03 -14.13
N LEU A 378 33.97 18.31 -14.84
CA LEU A 378 33.86 18.42 -16.30
C LEU A 378 33.49 19.86 -16.73
N MET A 379 32.64 20.51 -15.97
CA MET A 379 32.24 21.89 -16.18
C MET A 379 33.40 22.87 -15.96
N VAL A 380 34.12 22.73 -14.85
CA VAL A 380 35.29 23.55 -14.54
C VAL A 380 36.37 23.42 -15.61
N PHE A 381 36.69 22.17 -16.01
CA PHE A 381 37.65 21.89 -17.08
C PHE A 381 37.19 22.47 -18.42
N SER A 382 35.92 22.36 -18.77
CA SER A 382 35.36 22.92 -20.00
C SER A 382 35.48 24.44 -20.08
N VAL A 383 35.45 25.14 -18.94
CA VAL A 383 35.60 26.60 -18.87
C VAL A 383 37.07 27.05 -18.74
N MET A 384 37.81 26.39 -17.86
CA MET A 384 39.19 26.80 -17.54
C MET A 384 40.20 26.53 -18.68
N LEU A 385 40.03 25.38 -19.36
CA LEU A 385 41.01 24.97 -20.40
C LEU A 385 41.14 26.01 -21.52
N PRO A 386 40.05 26.53 -22.11
CA PRO A 386 40.12 27.53 -23.14
C PRO A 386 40.56 28.92 -22.63
N VAL A 387 40.17 29.29 -21.39
CA VAL A 387 40.65 30.55 -20.78
C VAL A 387 42.19 30.53 -20.66
N PHE A 388 42.78 29.39 -20.25
CA PHE A 388 44.25 29.24 -20.22
C PHE A 388 44.86 29.28 -21.62
N GLN A 389 44.23 28.67 -22.63
CA GLN A 389 44.67 28.69 -24.00
C GLN A 389 44.65 30.13 -24.57
N ALA A 390 43.58 30.89 -24.30
CA ALA A 390 43.47 32.29 -24.70
C ALA A 390 44.51 33.20 -24.02
N ALA A 391 44.75 33.01 -22.73
CA ALA A 391 45.79 33.73 -21.99
C ALA A 391 47.20 33.41 -22.50
N GLY A 392 47.49 32.13 -22.87
CA GLY A 392 48.75 31.69 -23.44
C GLY A 392 49.00 32.23 -24.86
N ALA A 393 47.98 32.39 -25.68
CA ALA A 393 48.05 32.94 -27.02
C ALA A 393 48.33 34.46 -27.07
N HIS A 394 48.06 35.21 -25.97
CA HIS A 394 48.40 36.63 -25.87
C HIS A 394 49.76 36.91 -25.25
N MET A 395 50.49 35.92 -24.77
CA MET A 395 51.83 36.06 -24.20
C MET A 395 52.96 35.58 -25.13
N GLY A 396 52.68 35.07 -26.29
CA GLY A 396 53.62 34.69 -27.34
C GLY A 396 53.37 35.52 -28.59
#